data_83619f9615efd106b7f1adcc0db5ba8e
#
_entry.id   83619f9615efd106b7f1adcc0db5ba8e
#
_cell.length_a   1.000
_cell.length_b   1.000
_cell.length_c   1.000
_cell.angle_alpha   90.00
_cell.angle_beta   90.00
_cell.angle_gamma   90.00
#
_symmetry.space_group_name_H-M   'P 1'
#
loop_
_entity.id
_entity.type
_entity.pdbx_description
1 polymer ?
#
loop_
_entity_poly.entity_id
_entity_poly.type
_entity_poly.pdbx_seq_one_letter_code
_entity_poly.pdbx_strand_id
1 'polypeptide(L)'
;MNRSVRRGLFAFFVITVSLLSSSWFFFPVSSVAVSGTRFLKSKEVARMSGVLPGNPWLWVSNARAGALHDSPWVAAARIVKIFPGRIEIKITERTPLAAYKRSDGSLIVLSSDGVELPGAAPLPALMLEGFDALALPEALKVAGLAKQLGAAGVRFTPQGFLMRVCDTQVWSDSYASLLKYGGSVKMLAMKQAGARVNVYPWGVSVQ
;
A
#
# COMPACT_ATOMS: atom_id res chain seq x y z
N MET A 1 -18.30 -49.77 14.37
CA MET A 1 -19.15 -48.72 13.82
C MET A 1 -20.34 -49.38 13.11
N ASN A 2 -21.56 -49.16 13.65
CA ASN A 2 -22.78 -49.82 13.18
C ASN A 2 -23.07 -49.50 11.70
N ARG A 3 -23.55 -50.52 10.93
CA ARG A 3 -23.91 -50.36 9.50
C ARG A 3 -24.95 -49.23 9.27
N SER A 4 -25.84 -49.02 10.21
CA SER A 4 -26.84 -47.92 10.19
C SER A 4 -26.18 -46.52 10.28
N VAL A 5 -25.17 -46.36 11.13
CA VAL A 5 -24.42 -45.10 11.27
C VAL A 5 -23.63 -44.78 9.99
N ARG A 6 -23.01 -45.76 9.36
CA ARG A 6 -22.30 -45.56 8.07
C ARG A 6 -23.26 -45.16 6.95
N ARG A 7 -24.45 -45.76 6.89
CA ARG A 7 -25.47 -45.41 5.90
C ARG A 7 -26.00 -43.97 6.12
N GLY A 8 -26.23 -43.59 7.38
CA GLY A 8 -26.65 -42.23 7.72
C GLY A 8 -25.59 -41.19 7.37
N LEU A 9 -24.32 -41.44 7.68
CA LEU A 9 -23.19 -40.56 7.31
C LEU A 9 -23.04 -40.46 5.78
N PHE A 10 -23.19 -41.55 5.05
CA PHE A 10 -23.10 -41.53 3.60
C PHE A 10 -24.27 -40.75 2.98
N ALA A 11 -25.50 -40.95 3.45
CA ALA A 11 -26.67 -40.22 2.99
C ALA A 11 -26.53 -38.72 3.28
N PHE A 12 -26.08 -38.34 4.47
CA PHE A 12 -25.80 -36.95 4.84
C PHE A 12 -24.74 -36.34 3.92
N PHE A 13 -23.65 -37.06 3.65
CA PHE A 13 -22.60 -36.60 2.74
C PHE A 13 -23.14 -36.35 1.32
N VAL A 14 -23.92 -37.32 0.78
CA VAL A 14 -24.52 -37.19 -0.57
C VAL A 14 -25.47 -36.01 -0.64
N ILE A 15 -26.32 -35.78 0.37
CA ILE A 15 -27.25 -34.67 0.42
C ILE A 15 -26.46 -33.35 0.48
N THR A 16 -25.42 -33.27 1.30
CA THR A 16 -24.58 -32.07 1.44
C THR A 16 -23.87 -31.74 0.13
N VAL A 17 -23.27 -32.72 -0.54
CA VAL A 17 -22.62 -32.56 -1.83
C VAL A 17 -23.63 -32.12 -2.90
N SER A 18 -24.83 -32.72 -2.91
CA SER A 18 -25.90 -32.36 -3.85
C SER A 18 -26.38 -30.90 -3.64
N LEU A 19 -26.56 -30.48 -2.40
CA LEU A 19 -26.92 -29.10 -2.05
C LEU A 19 -25.83 -28.10 -2.44
N LEU A 20 -24.58 -28.44 -2.21
CA LEU A 20 -23.44 -27.60 -2.60
C LEU A 20 -23.31 -27.50 -4.13
N SER A 21 -23.49 -28.60 -4.84
CA SER A 21 -23.45 -28.64 -6.31
C SER A 21 -24.61 -27.87 -6.94
N SER A 22 -25.78 -27.89 -6.30
CA SER A 22 -26.98 -27.14 -6.76
C SER A 22 -26.80 -25.64 -6.62
N SER A 23 -25.90 -25.16 -5.76
CA SER A 23 -25.57 -23.72 -5.66
C SER A 23 -25.10 -23.10 -6.99
N TRP A 24 -24.55 -23.91 -7.89
CA TRP A 24 -24.18 -23.44 -9.24
C TRP A 24 -25.38 -23.00 -10.06
N PHE A 25 -26.53 -23.68 -9.91
CA PHE A 25 -27.74 -23.40 -10.66
C PHE A 25 -28.66 -22.38 -9.96
N PHE A 26 -28.77 -22.48 -8.65
CA PHE A 26 -29.75 -21.68 -7.89
C PHE A 26 -29.22 -20.34 -7.39
N PHE A 27 -27.90 -20.22 -7.17
CA PHE A 27 -27.30 -18.99 -6.64
C PHE A 27 -26.00 -18.65 -7.36
N PRO A 28 -26.04 -18.31 -8.67
CA PRO A 28 -24.84 -17.82 -9.36
C PRO A 28 -24.51 -16.39 -8.88
N VAL A 29 -23.25 -16.01 -8.97
CA VAL A 29 -22.83 -14.61 -8.84
C VAL A 29 -23.46 -13.80 -9.98
N SER A 30 -24.35 -12.90 -9.64
CA SER A 30 -25.04 -12.04 -10.61
C SER A 30 -24.25 -10.78 -10.93
N SER A 31 -23.54 -10.23 -9.93
CA SER A 31 -22.74 -9.03 -10.10
C SER A 31 -21.53 -9.01 -9.18
N VAL A 32 -20.43 -8.44 -9.69
CA VAL A 32 -19.20 -8.21 -8.95
C VAL A 32 -18.93 -6.70 -8.97
N ALA A 33 -18.97 -6.07 -7.80
CA ALA A 33 -18.58 -4.68 -7.62
C ALA A 33 -17.18 -4.63 -7.01
N VAL A 34 -16.36 -3.69 -7.46
CA VAL A 34 -15.02 -3.44 -6.90
C VAL A 34 -15.00 -2.01 -6.39
N SER A 35 -14.56 -1.83 -5.15
CA SER A 35 -14.45 -0.53 -4.50
C SER A 35 -13.06 -0.32 -3.88
N GLY A 36 -12.65 0.96 -3.77
CA GLY A 36 -11.35 1.35 -3.22
C GLY A 36 -10.20 1.37 -4.22
N THR A 37 -10.49 1.22 -5.54
CA THR A 37 -9.49 1.30 -6.60
C THR A 37 -9.28 2.74 -7.07
N ARG A 38 -8.03 3.14 -7.22
CA ARG A 38 -7.60 4.42 -7.78
C ARG A 38 -6.61 4.23 -8.94
N PHE A 39 -5.65 3.32 -8.76
CA PHE A 39 -4.60 3.02 -9.74
C PHE A 39 -4.91 1.73 -10.51
N LEU A 40 -5.52 0.74 -9.86
CA LEU A 40 -5.90 -0.52 -10.48
C LEU A 40 -7.26 -0.42 -11.18
N LYS A 41 -7.39 -1.10 -12.31
CA LYS A 41 -8.67 -1.20 -13.03
C LYS A 41 -9.57 -2.24 -12.35
N SER A 42 -10.82 -1.89 -12.08
CA SER A 42 -11.79 -2.79 -11.42
C SER A 42 -11.94 -4.15 -12.12
N LYS A 43 -11.87 -4.17 -13.45
CA LYS A 43 -11.92 -5.43 -14.24
C LYS A 43 -10.71 -6.33 -13.98
N GLU A 44 -9.54 -5.74 -13.82
CA GLU A 44 -8.30 -6.47 -13.52
C GLU A 44 -8.35 -7.09 -12.13
N VAL A 45 -8.80 -6.32 -11.15
CA VAL A 45 -9.01 -6.79 -9.78
C VAL A 45 -9.99 -7.96 -9.72
N ALA A 46 -11.13 -7.86 -10.41
CA ALA A 46 -12.10 -8.95 -10.47
C ALA A 46 -11.48 -10.21 -11.09
N ARG A 47 -10.67 -10.05 -12.15
CA ARG A 47 -9.98 -11.18 -12.80
C ARG A 47 -8.93 -11.80 -11.87
N MET A 48 -8.12 -11.00 -11.19
CA MET A 48 -7.09 -11.48 -10.24
C MET A 48 -7.70 -12.25 -9.07
N SER A 49 -8.86 -11.81 -8.55
CA SER A 49 -9.58 -12.52 -7.50
C SER A 49 -10.20 -13.84 -7.95
N GLY A 50 -10.30 -14.09 -9.28
CA GLY A 50 -11.01 -15.22 -9.85
C GLY A 50 -12.52 -15.22 -9.57
N VAL A 51 -13.08 -14.08 -9.15
CA VAL A 51 -14.52 -13.93 -8.88
C VAL A 51 -15.18 -13.28 -10.08
N LEU A 52 -15.96 -14.08 -10.82
CA LEU A 52 -16.63 -13.65 -12.05
C LEU A 52 -18.14 -13.90 -11.93
N PRO A 53 -18.97 -13.14 -12.67
CA PRO A 53 -20.38 -13.49 -12.85
C PRO A 53 -20.53 -14.94 -13.35
N GLY A 54 -21.52 -15.66 -12.82
CA GLY A 54 -21.74 -17.08 -13.11
C GLY A 54 -21.02 -18.04 -12.15
N ASN A 55 -20.06 -17.58 -11.32
CA ASN A 55 -19.46 -18.44 -10.31
C ASN A 55 -20.51 -18.82 -9.24
N PRO A 56 -20.43 -20.01 -8.63
CA PRO A 56 -21.34 -20.37 -7.55
C PRO A 56 -21.08 -19.49 -6.34
N TRP A 57 -22.05 -18.70 -5.96
CA TRP A 57 -21.95 -17.68 -4.91
C TRP A 57 -21.53 -18.24 -3.53
N LEU A 58 -22.02 -19.45 -3.19
CA LEU A 58 -21.67 -20.10 -1.93
C LEU A 58 -20.18 -20.42 -1.83
N TRP A 59 -19.52 -20.74 -2.94
CA TRP A 59 -18.11 -21.11 -3.01
C TRP A 59 -17.15 -19.93 -3.06
N VAL A 60 -17.66 -18.71 -3.25
CA VAL A 60 -16.84 -17.53 -3.13
C VAL A 60 -16.53 -17.31 -1.65
N SER A 61 -15.25 -17.31 -1.31
CA SER A 61 -14.78 -17.10 0.06
C SER A 61 -13.77 -15.95 0.11
N ASN A 62 -13.53 -15.42 1.31
CA ASN A 62 -12.50 -14.39 1.51
C ASN A 62 -11.08 -14.89 1.22
N ALA A 63 -10.86 -16.22 1.20
CA ALA A 63 -9.57 -16.81 0.82
C ALA A 63 -9.13 -16.40 -0.61
N ARG A 64 -10.08 -16.16 -1.53
CA ARG A 64 -9.79 -15.67 -2.88
C ARG A 64 -9.21 -14.24 -2.89
N ALA A 65 -9.38 -13.48 -1.82
CA ALA A 65 -8.71 -12.20 -1.65
C ALA A 65 -7.19 -12.36 -1.50
N GLY A 66 -6.70 -13.54 -1.11
CA GLY A 66 -5.27 -13.85 -1.02
C GLY A 66 -4.53 -13.62 -2.33
N ALA A 67 -5.11 -14.03 -3.46
CA ALA A 67 -4.52 -13.82 -4.78
C ALA A 67 -4.34 -12.33 -5.17
N LEU A 68 -5.09 -11.42 -4.54
CA LEU A 68 -4.94 -9.99 -4.76
C LEU A 68 -3.70 -9.41 -4.08
N HIS A 69 -3.20 -10.06 -3.02
CA HIS A 69 -1.97 -9.66 -2.32
C HIS A 69 -0.71 -9.92 -3.14
N ASP A 70 -0.78 -10.73 -4.21
CA ASP A 70 0.33 -10.94 -5.14
C ASP A 70 0.64 -9.66 -5.94
N SER A 71 -0.33 -8.74 -6.02
CA SER A 71 -0.12 -7.44 -6.62
C SER A 71 0.55 -6.48 -5.63
N PRO A 72 1.72 -5.88 -5.97
CA PRO A 72 2.37 -4.90 -5.10
C PRO A 72 1.50 -3.67 -4.83
N TRP A 73 0.50 -3.39 -5.66
CA TRP A 73 -0.43 -2.27 -5.47
C TRP A 73 -1.47 -2.50 -4.38
N VAL A 74 -1.70 -3.74 -3.95
CA VAL A 74 -2.74 -4.08 -2.98
C VAL A 74 -2.16 -4.17 -1.57
N ALA A 75 -2.52 -3.23 -0.70
CA ALA A 75 -2.16 -3.27 0.71
C ALA A 75 -3.09 -4.21 1.49
N ALA A 76 -4.39 -4.16 1.20
CA ALA A 76 -5.37 -5.05 1.79
C ALA A 76 -6.52 -5.32 0.82
N ALA A 77 -7.09 -6.52 0.90
CA ALA A 77 -8.26 -6.91 0.11
C ALA A 77 -9.25 -7.70 0.95
N ARG A 78 -10.54 -7.48 0.73
CA ARG A 78 -11.62 -8.20 1.39
C ARG A 78 -12.76 -8.45 0.42
N ILE A 79 -13.30 -9.67 0.44
CA ILE A 79 -14.49 -10.05 -0.32
C ILE A 79 -15.69 -10.06 0.61
N VAL A 80 -16.71 -9.30 0.26
CA VAL A 80 -17.99 -9.20 0.99
C VAL A 80 -19.09 -9.82 0.12
N LYS A 81 -19.82 -10.76 0.69
CA LYS A 81 -20.94 -11.41 0.03
C LYS A 81 -22.24 -10.71 0.42
N ILE A 82 -23.03 -10.33 -0.56
CA ILE A 82 -24.32 -9.70 -0.39
C ILE A 82 -25.37 -10.58 -1.07
N PHE A 83 -26.31 -11.09 -0.28
CA PHE A 83 -27.39 -11.92 -0.81
C PHE A 83 -28.44 -11.05 -1.55
N PRO A 84 -29.02 -11.54 -2.65
CA PRO A 84 -28.69 -12.74 -3.43
C PRO A 84 -27.64 -12.44 -4.53
N GLY A 85 -26.61 -13.29 -4.65
CA GLY A 85 -25.72 -13.35 -5.83
C GLY A 85 -24.77 -12.16 -6.04
N ARG A 86 -24.73 -11.15 -5.16
CA ARG A 86 -23.83 -10.01 -5.31
C ARG A 86 -22.54 -10.23 -4.51
N ILE A 87 -21.42 -9.86 -5.12
CA ILE A 87 -20.09 -9.84 -4.48
C ILE A 87 -19.53 -8.43 -4.53
N GLU A 88 -19.01 -7.95 -3.42
CA GLU A 88 -18.25 -6.70 -3.34
C GLU A 88 -16.80 -7.02 -2.96
N ILE A 89 -15.85 -6.61 -3.79
CA ILE A 89 -14.41 -6.70 -3.52
C ILE A 89 -13.95 -5.32 -3.04
N LYS A 90 -13.60 -5.22 -1.76
CA LYS A 90 -13.07 -4.00 -1.17
C LYS A 90 -11.56 -4.08 -1.15
N ILE A 91 -10.89 -3.08 -1.75
CA ILE A 91 -9.44 -2.99 -1.84
C ILE A 91 -8.97 -1.74 -1.13
N THR A 92 -7.84 -1.86 -0.45
CA THR A 92 -7.02 -0.73 -0.04
C THR A 92 -5.75 -0.76 -0.88
N GLU A 93 -5.60 0.23 -1.75
CA GLU A 93 -4.39 0.35 -2.57
C GLU A 93 -3.26 1.02 -1.79
N ARG A 94 -2.02 0.62 -2.12
CA ARG A 94 -0.83 1.33 -1.65
C ARG A 94 -0.71 2.68 -2.34
N THR A 95 -0.33 3.67 -1.57
CA THR A 95 -0.12 5.04 -2.08
C THR A 95 1.36 5.29 -2.32
N PRO A 96 1.75 5.82 -3.49
CA PRO A 96 3.12 6.23 -3.75
C PRO A 96 3.58 7.29 -2.74
N LEU A 97 4.72 7.04 -2.09
CA LEU A 97 5.34 7.96 -1.14
C LEU A 97 6.42 8.79 -1.82
N ALA A 98 7.40 8.13 -2.41
CA ALA A 98 8.56 8.77 -3.00
C ALA A 98 9.09 7.98 -4.19
N ALA A 99 9.78 8.66 -5.10
CA ALA A 99 10.55 8.03 -6.16
C ALA A 99 12.03 7.94 -5.75
N TYR A 100 12.68 6.84 -6.11
CA TYR A 100 14.08 6.59 -5.84
C TYR A 100 14.80 6.23 -7.14
N LYS A 101 15.97 6.84 -7.34
CA LYS A 101 16.83 6.52 -8.48
C LYS A 101 17.89 5.53 -8.05
N ARG A 102 17.86 4.33 -8.60
CA ARG A 102 18.89 3.30 -8.40
C ARG A 102 20.23 3.70 -9.04
N SER A 103 21.30 3.02 -8.64
CA SER A 103 22.64 3.18 -9.22
C SER A 103 22.70 2.85 -10.72
N ASP A 104 21.83 1.96 -11.22
CA ASP A 104 21.67 1.63 -12.63
C ASP A 104 20.91 2.70 -13.45
N GLY A 105 20.43 3.76 -12.79
CA GLY A 105 19.66 4.83 -13.38
C GLY A 105 18.16 4.59 -13.45
N SER A 106 17.67 3.41 -13.08
CA SER A 106 16.24 3.09 -13.04
C SER A 106 15.53 3.86 -11.92
N LEU A 107 14.30 4.30 -12.22
CA LEU A 107 13.42 4.96 -11.25
C LEU A 107 12.45 3.94 -10.70
N ILE A 108 12.45 3.78 -9.39
CA ILE A 108 11.44 3.01 -8.67
C ILE A 108 10.60 3.93 -7.79
N VAL A 109 9.33 3.58 -7.66
CA VAL A 109 8.42 4.26 -6.74
C VAL A 109 8.20 3.37 -5.53
N LEU A 110 8.38 3.95 -4.35
CA LEU A 110 8.16 3.28 -3.07
C LEU A 110 6.86 3.75 -2.44
N SER A 111 6.12 2.81 -1.90
CA SER A 111 5.00 3.08 -1.01
C SER A 111 5.46 3.42 0.41
N SER A 112 4.54 3.85 1.26
CA SER A 112 4.82 4.18 2.66
C SER A 112 5.29 2.99 3.51
N ASP A 113 4.97 1.77 3.09
CA ASP A 113 5.39 0.50 3.70
C ASP A 113 6.61 -0.13 3.02
N GLY A 114 7.24 0.58 2.07
CA GLY A 114 8.49 0.18 1.43
C GLY A 114 8.36 -0.80 0.27
N VAL A 115 7.14 -1.05 -0.19
CA VAL A 115 6.90 -1.90 -1.35
C VAL A 115 7.14 -1.11 -2.64
N GLU A 116 7.86 -1.71 -3.58
CA GLU A 116 8.05 -1.14 -4.91
C GLU A 116 6.74 -1.19 -5.70
N LEU A 117 6.36 -0.06 -6.29
CA LEU A 117 5.14 0.09 -7.08
C LEU A 117 5.48 0.23 -8.57
N PRO A 118 5.46 -0.86 -9.33
CA PRO A 118 5.78 -0.83 -10.75
C PRO A 118 4.71 -0.05 -11.52
N GLY A 119 5.16 0.73 -12.52
CA GLY A 119 4.26 1.48 -13.40
C GLY A 119 3.50 2.63 -12.72
N ALA A 120 3.97 3.11 -11.56
CA ALA A 120 3.36 4.26 -10.89
C ALA A 120 3.43 5.52 -11.77
N ALA A 121 2.27 6.07 -12.09
CA ALA A 121 2.12 7.31 -12.84
C ALA A 121 0.93 8.11 -12.28
N PRO A 122 1.07 9.43 -12.05
CA PRO A 122 2.29 10.22 -12.13
C PRO A 122 3.33 9.85 -11.04
N LEU A 123 4.58 10.18 -11.28
CA LEU A 123 5.63 10.00 -10.27
C LEU A 123 5.35 10.89 -9.05
N PRO A 124 5.64 10.41 -7.82
CA PRO A 124 5.55 11.24 -6.64
C PRO A 124 6.53 12.43 -6.71
N ALA A 125 6.12 13.57 -6.16
CA ALA A 125 6.96 14.77 -6.18
C ALA A 125 8.24 14.64 -5.34
N LEU A 126 8.23 13.75 -4.33
CA LEU A 126 9.38 13.53 -3.45
C LEU A 126 10.37 12.57 -4.10
N MET A 127 11.59 13.04 -4.32
CA MET A 127 12.71 12.24 -4.82
C MET A 127 13.67 11.88 -3.69
N LEU A 128 14.12 10.62 -3.65
CA LEU A 128 15.11 10.12 -2.71
C LEU A 128 16.42 9.84 -3.44
N GLU A 129 17.55 10.27 -2.88
CA GLU A 129 18.90 10.03 -3.39
C GLU A 129 19.82 9.52 -2.29
N GLY A 130 20.82 8.72 -2.64
CA GLY A 130 21.84 8.24 -1.71
C GLY A 130 21.30 7.24 -0.68
N PHE A 131 20.30 6.49 -1.06
CA PHE A 131 19.54 5.58 -0.20
C PHE A 131 20.32 4.37 0.29
N ASP A 132 21.38 3.98 -0.41
CA ASP A 132 22.17 2.78 -0.12
C ASP A 132 22.90 2.83 1.24
N ALA A 133 22.92 4.01 1.88
CA ALA A 133 23.60 4.24 3.17
C ALA A 133 22.69 4.05 4.41
N LEU A 134 21.38 3.90 4.26
CA LEU A 134 20.43 3.78 5.38
C LEU A 134 19.56 2.53 5.27
N ALA A 135 19.14 2.01 6.43
CA ALA A 135 18.13 0.97 6.49
C ALA A 135 16.80 1.49 5.92
N LEU A 136 16.18 0.73 5.02
CA LEU A 136 14.92 1.08 4.36
C LEU A 136 13.83 1.64 5.30
N PRO A 137 13.57 1.05 6.49
CA PRO A 137 12.54 1.57 7.38
C PRO A 137 12.80 2.98 7.91
N GLU A 138 14.07 3.33 8.14
CA GLU A 138 14.45 4.66 8.61
C GLU A 138 14.32 5.71 7.52
N ALA A 139 14.77 5.39 6.33
CA ALA A 139 14.64 6.26 5.17
C ALA A 139 13.17 6.54 4.82
N LEU A 140 12.28 5.56 4.97
CA LEU A 140 10.85 5.76 4.77
C LEU A 140 10.22 6.70 5.82
N LYS A 141 10.67 6.61 7.08
CA LYS A 141 10.24 7.55 8.14
C LYS A 141 10.66 8.98 7.80
N VAL A 142 11.92 9.15 7.36
CA VAL A 142 12.44 10.46 6.92
C VAL A 142 11.64 10.95 5.71
N ALA A 143 11.40 10.11 4.71
CA ALA A 143 10.62 10.45 3.53
C ALA A 143 9.18 10.86 3.89
N GLY A 144 8.54 10.14 4.81
CA GLY A 144 7.20 10.48 5.30
C GLY A 144 7.15 11.87 5.93
N LEU A 145 8.12 12.18 6.79
CA LEU A 145 8.23 13.48 7.45
C LEU A 145 8.60 14.59 6.45
N ALA A 146 9.52 14.33 5.53
CA ALA A 146 9.90 15.25 4.47
C ALA A 146 8.70 15.64 3.59
N LYS A 147 7.86 14.66 3.24
CA LYS A 147 6.60 14.90 2.52
C LYS A 147 5.65 15.80 3.31
N GLN A 148 5.52 15.60 4.63
CA GLN A 148 4.67 16.45 5.50
C GLN A 148 5.20 17.88 5.58
N LEU A 149 6.53 18.06 5.52
CA LEU A 149 7.18 19.36 5.50
C LEU A 149 7.10 20.03 4.12
N GLY A 150 6.65 19.33 3.09
CA GLY A 150 6.56 19.83 1.72
C GLY A 150 7.90 19.79 0.98
N ALA A 151 8.82 18.91 1.36
CA ALA A 151 10.09 18.76 0.68
C ALA A 151 9.92 18.12 -0.71
N ALA A 152 10.68 18.62 -1.69
CA ALA A 152 10.71 18.07 -3.05
C ALA A 152 11.70 16.91 -3.19
N GLY A 153 12.70 16.82 -2.32
CA GLY A 153 13.69 15.74 -2.35
C GLY A 153 14.44 15.60 -1.05
N VAL A 154 14.97 14.39 -0.82
CA VAL A 154 15.83 14.06 0.30
C VAL A 154 17.06 13.35 -0.24
N ARG A 155 18.25 13.86 0.10
CA ARG A 155 19.53 13.23 -0.16
C ARG A 155 20.10 12.69 1.14
N PHE A 156 20.29 11.41 1.21
CA PHE A 156 20.93 10.74 2.34
C PHE A 156 22.46 10.80 2.21
N THR A 157 23.13 11.06 3.33
CA THR A 157 24.59 11.09 3.46
C THR A 157 25.00 10.30 4.70
N PRO A 158 26.26 9.88 4.83
CA PRO A 158 26.71 9.16 6.04
C PRO A 158 26.57 9.96 7.33
N GLN A 159 26.51 11.29 7.26
CA GLN A 159 26.40 12.18 8.43
C GLN A 159 24.97 12.66 8.72
N GLY A 160 23.97 12.23 7.93
CA GLY A 160 22.60 12.68 8.06
C GLY A 160 21.94 12.83 6.71
N PHE A 161 21.00 13.73 6.57
CA PHE A 161 20.29 13.93 5.31
C PHE A 161 20.02 15.41 5.03
N LEU A 162 19.99 15.72 3.75
CA LEU A 162 19.68 17.04 3.19
C LEU A 162 18.32 16.99 2.53
N MET A 163 17.48 17.97 2.77
CA MET A 163 16.23 18.14 2.06
C MET A 163 16.03 19.61 1.66
N ARG A 164 15.22 19.82 0.62
CA ARG A 164 14.80 21.17 0.22
C ARG A 164 13.33 21.34 0.58
N VAL A 165 13.06 22.27 1.48
CA VAL A 165 11.70 22.68 1.90
C VAL A 165 11.46 24.09 1.39
N CYS A 166 10.52 24.29 0.47
CA CYS A 166 10.43 25.52 -0.30
C CYS A 166 11.80 25.83 -0.94
N ASP A 167 12.34 27.03 -0.74
CA ASP A 167 13.66 27.46 -1.22
C ASP A 167 14.79 27.32 -0.18
N THR A 168 14.49 26.74 0.98
CA THR A 168 15.41 26.59 2.10
C THR A 168 16.05 25.20 2.08
N GLN A 169 17.37 25.14 2.22
CA GLN A 169 18.09 23.90 2.43
C GLN A 169 18.04 23.50 3.92
N VAL A 170 17.57 22.31 4.20
CA VAL A 170 17.49 21.77 5.56
C VAL A 170 18.41 20.58 5.67
N TRP A 171 19.36 20.62 6.58
CA TRP A 171 20.18 19.48 6.96
C TRP A 171 19.75 18.97 8.33
N SER A 172 19.73 17.65 8.51
CA SER A 172 19.50 17.04 9.82
C SER A 172 20.40 15.83 10.00
N ASP A 173 20.92 15.64 11.20
CA ASP A 173 21.73 14.50 11.58
C ASP A 173 20.93 13.21 11.69
N SER A 174 19.66 13.32 12.11
CA SER A 174 18.82 12.15 12.39
C SER A 174 17.34 12.41 12.20
N TYR A 175 16.58 11.33 12.02
CA TYR A 175 15.10 11.38 12.01
C TYR A 175 14.54 11.97 13.32
N ALA A 176 15.14 11.61 14.46
CA ALA A 176 14.67 12.06 15.77
C ALA A 176 14.78 13.59 15.94
N SER A 177 15.91 14.17 15.50
CA SER A 177 16.12 15.62 15.52
C SER A 177 15.14 16.34 14.61
N LEU A 178 14.94 15.83 13.40
CA LEU A 178 13.98 16.41 12.46
C LEU A 178 12.54 16.31 12.98
N LEU A 179 12.17 15.20 13.61
CA LEU A 179 10.83 15.02 14.19
C LEU A 179 10.60 16.03 15.32
N LYS A 180 11.61 16.22 16.20
CA LYS A 180 11.55 17.14 17.33
C LYS A 180 11.37 18.59 16.90
N TYR A 181 12.08 19.01 15.87
CA TYR A 181 12.14 20.40 15.44
C TYR A 181 11.43 20.69 14.11
N GLY A 182 10.72 19.72 13.53
CA GLY A 182 10.08 19.84 12.21
C GLY A 182 9.12 21.03 12.09
N GLY A 183 8.37 21.36 13.16
CA GLY A 183 7.53 22.56 13.19
C GLY A 183 8.31 23.85 13.06
N SER A 184 9.44 23.95 13.78
CA SER A 184 10.36 25.10 13.70
C SER A 184 11.02 25.21 12.33
N VAL A 185 11.43 24.08 11.75
CA VAL A 185 12.00 24.02 10.39
C VAL A 185 11.01 24.54 9.35
N LYS A 186 9.76 24.10 9.40
CA LYS A 186 8.71 24.56 8.47
C LYS A 186 8.48 26.06 8.59
N MET A 187 8.41 26.57 9.80
CA MET A 187 8.22 28.00 10.05
C MET A 187 9.40 28.85 9.57
N LEU A 188 10.63 28.39 9.79
CA LEU A 188 11.85 29.06 9.34
C LEU A 188 11.95 29.06 7.82
N ALA A 189 11.66 27.91 7.18
CA ALA A 189 11.65 27.80 5.71
C ALA A 189 10.64 28.73 5.03
N MET A 190 9.52 29.01 5.69
CA MET A 190 8.53 29.98 5.19
C MET A 190 8.95 31.44 5.39
N LYS A 191 9.74 31.73 6.42
CA LYS A 191 10.14 33.13 6.76
C LYS A 191 11.45 33.56 6.09
N GLN A 192 12.35 32.64 5.79
CA GLN A 192 13.71 32.92 5.32
C GLN A 192 14.02 32.11 4.07
N ALA A 193 13.46 32.52 2.94
CA ALA A 193 13.76 31.89 1.66
C ALA A 193 15.27 31.97 1.33
N GLY A 194 15.85 30.88 0.88
CA GLY A 194 17.27 30.81 0.51
C GLY A 194 18.23 30.54 1.68
N ALA A 195 17.76 30.49 2.92
CA ALA A 195 18.59 30.20 4.08
C ALA A 195 19.00 28.71 4.12
N ARG A 196 20.04 28.42 4.91
CA ARG A 196 20.41 27.05 5.28
C ARG A 196 20.02 26.82 6.73
N VAL A 197 19.20 25.81 6.98
CA VAL A 197 18.75 25.39 8.33
C VAL A 197 19.42 24.09 8.67
N ASN A 198 20.19 24.06 9.77
CA ASN A 198 20.81 22.86 10.28
C ASN A 198 20.10 22.43 11.57
N VAL A 199 19.67 21.18 11.61
CA VAL A 199 18.93 20.60 12.75
C VAL A 199 19.85 19.60 13.46
N TYR A 200 20.06 19.85 14.74
CA TYR A 200 20.88 19.04 15.62
C TYR A 200 20.04 18.49 16.78
N PRO A 201 20.50 17.49 17.56
CA PRO A 201 19.77 16.97 18.72
C PRO A 201 19.44 18.02 19.78
N TRP A 202 20.27 19.06 19.87
CA TRP A 202 20.15 20.15 20.86
C TRP A 202 19.48 21.41 20.35
N GLY A 203 19.27 21.57 19.03
CA GLY A 203 18.65 22.78 18.51
C GLY A 203 18.73 22.95 17.01
N VAL A 204 18.25 24.10 16.55
CA VAL A 204 18.22 24.49 15.15
C VAL A 204 19.12 25.73 14.96
N SER A 205 20.00 25.67 13.97
CA SER A 205 20.84 26.79 13.53
C SER A 205 20.44 27.26 12.15
N VAL A 206 20.41 28.57 11.93
CA VAL A 206 20.09 29.20 10.63
C VAL A 206 21.31 29.97 10.16
N GLN A 207 21.67 29.78 8.91
CA GLN A 207 22.79 30.44 8.23
C GLN A 207 22.33 31.10 6.93
#